data_a17af09a01bef9325460dd3e4b6cec28
#
_entry.id   a17af09a01bef9325460dd3e4b6cec28
#
_cell.length_a   1.000
_cell.length_b   1.000
_cell.length_c   1.000
_cell.angle_alpha   90.00
_cell.angle_beta   90.00
_cell.angle_gamma   90.00
#
_symmetry.space_group_name_H-M   'P 1'
#
loop_
_entity.id
_entity.type
_entity.pdbx_description
1 polymer ?
#
loop_
_entity_poly.entity_id
_entity_poly.type
_entity_poly.pdbx_seq_one_letter_code
_entity_poly.pdbx_strand_id
1 'polypeptide(L)'
;MIICVICQHKNLDGMMFCENCGTQIAGLPLDTYAIKPDPIKSTMNISSEGVHKPGGLETWASLHLIETGHILPLGDKSEFTLGRVSDNQAIMPDIDLTPYQAFANGVSRIHAVIKRNDKRVSVMDLGSSNGTYMNNERITPNVKIQILLNF
;
A
#
# COMPACT_ATOMS: atom_id res chain seq x y z
N MET A 1 15.47 24.90 9.49
CA MET A 1 14.86 23.64 9.99
C MET A 1 13.39 23.62 9.61
N ILE A 2 12.95 22.55 8.94
CA ILE A 2 11.56 22.36 8.52
C ILE A 2 10.94 21.29 9.43
N ILE A 3 9.80 21.60 10.02
CA ILE A 3 9.08 20.65 10.88
C ILE A 3 8.04 19.92 10.03
N CYS A 4 8.08 18.58 10.06
CA CYS A 4 7.10 17.77 9.39
C CYS A 4 5.71 17.96 10.02
N VAL A 5 4.72 18.27 9.19
CA VAL A 5 3.35 18.53 9.67
C VAL A 5 2.65 17.26 10.15
N ILE A 6 3.15 16.10 9.77
CA ILE A 6 2.54 14.79 10.11
C ILE A 6 3.13 14.23 11.41
N CYS A 7 4.46 14.16 11.52
CA CYS A 7 5.10 13.50 12.66
C CYS A 7 5.89 14.48 13.56
N GLN A 8 5.87 15.78 13.26
CA GLN A 8 6.55 16.85 13.99
C GLN A 8 8.08 16.66 14.10
N HIS A 9 8.65 15.78 13.31
CA HIS A 9 10.10 15.62 13.24
C HIS A 9 10.76 16.84 12.62
N LYS A 10 11.89 17.26 13.19
CA LYS A 10 12.69 18.41 12.71
C LYS A 10 13.64 17.89 11.63
N ASN A 11 13.47 18.38 10.41
CA ASN A 11 14.29 18.05 9.26
C ASN A 11 15.21 19.20 8.91
N LEU A 12 16.30 18.93 8.20
CA LEU A 12 17.20 19.93 7.68
C LEU A 12 16.52 20.78 6.59
N ASP A 13 16.93 22.04 6.45
CA ASP A 13 16.44 22.90 5.39
C ASP A 13 16.86 22.34 4.02
N GLY A 14 15.91 22.26 3.10
CA GLY A 14 16.12 21.69 1.76
C GLY A 14 15.73 20.23 1.59
N MET A 15 15.31 19.56 2.65
CA MET A 15 14.78 18.22 2.55
C MET A 15 13.40 18.23 1.89
N MET A 16 13.21 17.42 0.87
CA MET A 16 11.91 17.28 0.19
C MET A 16 10.98 16.31 0.90
N PHE A 17 11.54 15.38 1.64
CA PHE A 17 10.81 14.36 2.39
C PHE A 17 11.28 14.31 3.83
N CYS A 18 10.37 13.99 4.73
CA CYS A 18 10.68 13.81 6.14
C CYS A 18 11.52 12.55 6.36
N GLU A 19 12.66 12.67 7.04
CA GLU A 19 13.55 11.53 7.34
C GLU A 19 12.89 10.50 8.26
N ASN A 20 11.92 10.93 9.08
CA ASN A 20 11.28 10.05 10.04
C ASN A 20 10.05 9.32 9.47
N CYS A 21 9.18 9.99 8.71
CA CYS A 21 7.93 9.39 8.24
C CYS A 21 7.80 9.34 6.70
N GLY A 22 8.78 9.85 5.96
CA GLY A 22 8.78 9.85 4.50
C GLY A 22 7.77 10.81 3.85
N THR A 23 7.02 11.58 4.63
CA THR A 23 6.06 12.55 4.08
C THR A 23 6.78 13.69 3.38
N GLN A 24 6.26 14.12 2.24
CA GLN A 24 6.77 15.29 1.54
C GLN A 24 6.55 16.56 2.38
N ILE A 25 7.64 17.26 2.72
CA ILE A 25 7.63 18.44 3.58
C ILE A 25 7.91 19.75 2.84
N ALA A 26 8.50 19.68 1.65
CA ALA A 26 8.67 20.80 0.76
C ALA A 26 7.63 20.74 -0.35
N GLY A 27 6.58 21.51 -0.23
CA GLY A 27 5.67 21.80 -1.31
C GLY A 27 6.31 22.83 -2.22
N LEU A 28 7.01 22.43 -3.27
CA LEU A 28 7.07 23.25 -4.44
C LEU A 28 5.68 23.15 -5.08
N PRO A 29 4.98 24.28 -5.30
CA PRO A 29 3.91 24.27 -6.25
C PRO A 29 4.55 23.84 -7.57
N LEU A 30 4.33 22.62 -7.98
CA LEU A 30 4.52 22.24 -9.36
C LEU A 30 3.43 23.01 -10.10
N ASP A 31 3.75 24.25 -10.47
CA ASP A 31 3.08 24.90 -11.57
C ASP A 31 3.36 23.99 -12.77
N THR A 32 2.53 22.99 -12.94
CA THR A 32 2.41 22.30 -14.19
C THR A 32 1.92 23.35 -15.17
N TYR A 33 2.87 23.96 -15.89
CA TYR A 33 2.54 24.67 -17.10
C TYR A 33 1.73 23.70 -17.95
N ALA A 34 0.44 23.94 -18.02
CA ALA A 34 -0.41 23.26 -18.97
C ALA A 34 0.16 23.57 -20.34
N ILE A 35 0.94 22.65 -20.89
CA ILE A 35 1.30 22.65 -22.31
C ILE A 35 -0.04 22.50 -23.03
N LYS A 36 -0.52 23.61 -23.58
CA LYS A 36 -1.66 23.57 -24.48
C LYS A 36 -1.25 22.69 -25.65
N PRO A 37 -1.88 21.55 -25.92
CA PRO A 37 -1.60 20.82 -27.14
C PRO A 37 -2.14 21.66 -28.29
N ASP A 38 -1.24 22.09 -29.16
CA ASP A 38 -1.63 22.59 -30.47
C ASP A 38 -2.42 21.49 -31.19
N PRO A 39 -3.49 21.83 -31.92
CA PRO A 39 -4.27 20.85 -32.61
C PRO A 39 -3.48 20.34 -33.84
N ILE A 40 -2.76 19.24 -33.64
CA ILE A 40 -2.22 18.50 -34.76
C ILE A 40 -3.38 17.79 -35.45
N LYS A 41 -3.83 18.38 -36.56
CA LYS A 41 -4.66 17.68 -37.53
C LYS A 41 -3.80 16.55 -38.13
N SER A 42 -3.97 15.35 -37.64
CA SER A 42 -3.54 14.14 -38.34
C SER A 42 -4.71 13.21 -38.41
N THR A 43 -5.37 13.27 -39.56
CA THR A 43 -6.22 12.21 -40.07
C THR A 43 -5.37 10.94 -40.21
N MET A 44 -5.57 10.00 -39.29
CA MET A 44 -5.28 8.60 -39.54
C MET A 44 -6.48 7.79 -39.11
N ASN A 45 -7.18 7.27 -40.13
CA ASN A 45 -8.10 6.16 -40.00
C ASN A 45 -7.34 4.99 -39.37
N ILE A 46 -7.63 4.67 -38.14
CA ILE A 46 -7.25 3.40 -37.53
C ILE A 46 -8.52 2.61 -37.40
N SER A 47 -8.59 1.57 -38.19
CA SER A 47 -9.59 0.54 -38.19
C SER A 47 -9.81 0.01 -36.77
N SER A 48 -11.05 -0.08 -36.39
CA SER A 48 -11.54 -0.68 -35.15
C SER A 48 -11.26 -2.19 -35.16
N GLU A 49 -10.10 -2.59 -34.65
CA GLU A 49 -9.87 -3.97 -34.24
C GLU A 49 -8.95 -3.95 -33.01
N GLY A 50 -9.47 -4.45 -31.90
CA GLY A 50 -8.72 -4.67 -30.68
C GLY A 50 -8.84 -3.56 -29.66
N VAL A 51 -9.98 -3.47 -28.99
CA VAL A 51 -10.05 -2.86 -27.67
C VAL A 51 -9.15 -3.71 -26.75
N HIS A 52 -7.86 -3.42 -26.74
CA HIS A 52 -7.06 -3.77 -25.60
C HIS A 52 -7.65 -2.96 -24.43
N LYS A 53 -8.47 -3.60 -23.63
CA LYS A 53 -8.68 -3.15 -22.27
C LYS A 53 -7.28 -2.88 -21.72
N PRO A 54 -6.96 -1.65 -21.24
CA PRO A 54 -5.75 -1.47 -20.47
C PRO A 54 -5.81 -2.54 -19.41
N GLY A 55 -4.78 -3.39 -19.34
CA GLY A 55 -4.75 -4.51 -18.42
C GLY A 55 -4.93 -3.96 -17.01
N GLY A 56 -6.16 -3.83 -16.60
CA GLY A 56 -6.49 -3.59 -15.21
C GLY A 56 -5.89 -4.77 -14.47
N LEU A 57 -4.94 -4.52 -13.58
CA LEU A 57 -4.55 -5.49 -12.59
C LEU A 57 -5.85 -6.06 -12.04
N GLU A 58 -6.14 -7.32 -12.37
CA GLU A 58 -7.33 -7.98 -11.83
C GLU A 58 -7.12 -8.09 -10.32
N THR A 59 -7.65 -7.12 -9.61
CA THR A 59 -7.62 -7.10 -8.16
C THR A 59 -8.81 -7.89 -7.66
N TRP A 60 -8.54 -8.95 -6.93
CA TRP A 60 -9.60 -9.76 -6.33
C TRP A 60 -10.08 -9.21 -4.97
N ALA A 61 -9.28 -8.35 -4.35
CA ALA A 61 -9.60 -7.68 -3.09
C ALA A 61 -8.77 -6.40 -2.94
N SER A 62 -9.12 -5.59 -1.98
CA SER A 62 -8.34 -4.45 -1.54
C SER A 62 -8.33 -4.34 -0.03
N LEU A 63 -7.22 -3.85 0.52
CA LEU A 63 -7.12 -3.46 1.92
C LEU A 63 -7.46 -1.98 2.06
N HIS A 64 -8.43 -1.69 2.89
CA HIS A 64 -8.78 -0.32 3.26
C HIS A 64 -8.15 0.01 4.61
N LEU A 65 -7.22 0.94 4.62
CA LEU A 65 -6.61 1.45 5.84
C LEU A 65 -7.54 2.50 6.45
N ILE A 66 -8.29 2.10 7.46
CA ILE A 66 -9.39 2.89 8.01
C ILE A 66 -8.92 4.24 8.55
N GLU A 67 -7.78 4.28 9.23
CA GLU A 67 -7.26 5.50 9.84
C GLU A 67 -6.80 6.54 8.81
N THR A 68 -6.27 6.10 7.67
CA THR A 68 -5.70 6.99 6.65
C THR A 68 -6.57 7.11 5.41
N GLY A 69 -7.57 6.24 5.25
CA GLY A 69 -8.43 6.17 4.08
C GLY A 69 -7.76 5.62 2.82
N HIS A 70 -6.54 5.13 2.92
CA HIS A 70 -5.84 4.55 1.77
C HIS A 70 -6.41 3.18 1.39
N ILE A 71 -6.43 2.93 0.09
CA ILE A 71 -6.89 1.66 -0.48
C ILE A 71 -5.70 1.01 -1.18
N LEU A 72 -5.32 -0.16 -0.72
CA LEU A 72 -4.23 -0.96 -1.27
C LEU A 72 -4.81 -2.15 -2.03
N PRO A 73 -4.76 -2.15 -3.36
CA PRO A 73 -5.29 -3.26 -4.16
C PRO A 73 -4.40 -4.50 -4.00
N LEU A 74 -5.03 -5.66 -3.87
CA LEU A 74 -4.37 -6.96 -3.90
C LEU A 74 -4.44 -7.49 -5.33
N GLY A 75 -3.27 -7.62 -5.97
CA GLY A 75 -3.17 -8.08 -7.37
C GLY A 75 -3.36 -9.59 -7.54
N ASP A 76 -2.80 -10.14 -8.61
CA ASP A 76 -3.04 -11.52 -9.04
C ASP A 76 -2.43 -12.60 -8.14
N LYS A 77 -1.55 -12.24 -7.23
CA LYS A 77 -0.97 -13.21 -6.31
C LYS A 77 -2.03 -13.86 -5.43
N SER A 78 -1.84 -15.12 -5.11
CA SER A 78 -2.67 -15.85 -4.17
C SER A 78 -2.29 -15.62 -2.70
N GLU A 79 -1.13 -15.01 -2.46
CA GLU A 79 -0.59 -14.79 -1.13
C GLU A 79 0.09 -13.41 -1.06
N PHE A 80 -0.20 -12.67 0.02
CA PHE A 80 0.40 -11.37 0.31
C PHE A 80 0.85 -11.32 1.75
N THR A 81 2.13 -11.07 1.97
CA THR A 81 2.67 -10.78 3.29
C THR A 81 2.52 -9.29 3.60
N LEU A 82 2.06 -9.00 4.80
CA LEU A 82 1.94 -7.63 5.33
C LEU A 82 3.03 -7.39 6.37
N GLY A 83 3.56 -6.21 6.36
CA GLY A 83 4.56 -5.82 7.33
C GLY A 83 5.12 -4.44 7.08
N ARG A 84 6.27 -4.17 7.65
CA ARG A 84 7.00 -2.91 7.46
C ARG A 84 8.40 -3.18 6.94
N VAL A 85 8.94 -2.23 6.23
CA VAL A 85 10.33 -2.25 5.79
C VAL A 85 11.23 -1.60 6.86
N SER A 86 12.39 -2.17 7.08
CA SER A 86 13.45 -1.61 7.90
C SER A 86 14.81 -1.86 7.27
N ASP A 87 15.80 -1.08 7.68
CA ASP A 87 17.17 -1.23 7.19
C ASP A 87 17.70 -2.65 7.41
N ASN A 88 18.46 -3.15 6.44
CA ASN A 88 19.10 -4.47 6.46
C ASN A 88 18.13 -5.66 6.61
N GLN A 89 16.90 -5.52 6.17
CA GLN A 89 15.93 -6.60 6.18
C GLN A 89 16.14 -7.52 4.96
N ALA A 90 16.33 -8.81 5.22
CA ALA A 90 16.54 -9.80 4.15
C ALA A 90 15.25 -10.16 3.40
N ILE A 91 14.11 -10.15 4.07
CA ILE A 91 12.81 -10.49 3.50
C ILE A 91 11.90 -9.28 3.60
N MET A 92 11.41 -8.82 2.45
CA MET A 92 10.47 -7.69 2.37
C MET A 92 9.03 -8.18 2.35
N PRO A 93 8.09 -7.48 3.01
CA PRO A 93 6.68 -7.77 2.86
C PRO A 93 6.18 -7.41 1.46
N ASP A 94 5.20 -8.13 0.94
CA ASP A 94 4.55 -7.78 -0.32
C ASP A 94 3.76 -6.46 -0.21
N ILE A 95 3.19 -6.23 0.96
CA ILE A 95 2.49 -4.99 1.30
C ILE A 95 3.26 -4.29 2.40
N ASP A 96 3.91 -3.20 2.01
CA ASP A 96 4.66 -2.35 2.94
C ASP A 96 3.73 -1.34 3.61
N LEU A 97 3.57 -1.48 4.91
CA LEU A 97 2.76 -0.58 5.73
C LEU A 97 3.58 0.56 6.37
N THR A 98 4.87 0.65 6.07
CA THR A 98 5.76 1.69 6.61
C THR A 98 5.23 3.10 6.40
N PRO A 99 4.70 3.48 5.21
CA PRO A 99 4.15 4.81 4.97
C PRO A 99 2.95 5.16 5.85
N TYR A 100 2.33 4.16 6.46
CA TYR A 100 1.10 4.29 7.26
C TYR A 100 1.36 4.14 8.76
N GLN A 101 2.51 4.64 9.23
CA GLN A 101 2.92 4.61 10.63
C GLN A 101 3.01 3.20 11.25
N ALA A 102 3.36 2.22 10.44
CA ALA A 102 3.41 0.82 10.86
C ALA A 102 4.29 0.58 12.10
N PHE A 103 5.43 1.25 12.19
CA PHE A 103 6.30 1.14 13.37
C PHE A 103 5.63 1.65 14.65
N ALA A 104 5.02 2.83 14.60
CA ALA A 104 4.33 3.43 15.74
C ALA A 104 3.10 2.60 16.18
N ASN A 105 2.44 1.96 15.23
CA ASN A 105 1.29 1.09 15.45
C ASN A 105 1.68 -0.36 15.78
N GLY A 106 2.96 -0.63 15.99
CA GLY A 106 3.42 -1.95 16.44
C GLY A 106 3.40 -3.04 15.37
N VAL A 107 3.45 -2.68 14.10
CA VAL A 107 3.54 -3.65 13.00
C VAL A 107 4.95 -4.23 12.91
N SER A 108 5.06 -5.55 12.91
CA SER A 108 6.32 -6.27 12.72
C SER A 108 6.80 -6.18 11.27
N ARG A 109 8.09 -6.43 11.03
CA ARG A 109 8.69 -6.44 9.68
C ARG A 109 8.00 -7.42 8.74
N ILE A 110 7.74 -8.63 9.23
CA ILE A 110 6.84 -9.61 8.65
C ILE A 110 5.79 -9.88 9.71
N HIS A 111 4.57 -9.45 9.49
CA HIS A 111 3.52 -9.41 10.51
C HIS A 111 2.47 -10.49 10.31
N ALA A 112 1.86 -10.49 9.15
CA ALA A 112 0.78 -11.41 8.81
C ALA A 112 0.80 -11.74 7.33
N VAL A 113 0.07 -12.75 6.94
CA VAL A 113 -0.13 -13.13 5.54
C VAL A 113 -1.61 -13.29 5.25
N ILE A 114 -2.03 -12.75 4.11
CA ILE A 114 -3.35 -12.97 3.54
C ILE A 114 -3.19 -13.96 2.39
N LYS A 115 -3.97 -15.04 2.42
CA LYS A 115 -3.97 -16.07 1.38
C LYS A 115 -5.34 -16.20 0.77
N ARG A 116 -5.36 -16.27 -0.55
CA ARG A 116 -6.54 -16.63 -1.33
C ARG A 116 -6.41 -18.07 -1.82
N ASN A 117 -7.45 -18.83 -1.62
CA ASN A 117 -7.60 -20.16 -2.23
C ASN A 117 -9.01 -20.28 -2.80
N ASP A 118 -9.11 -20.33 -4.13
CA ASP A 118 -10.37 -20.32 -4.87
C ASP A 118 -11.29 -19.15 -4.45
N LYS A 119 -12.36 -19.47 -3.72
CA LYS A 119 -13.33 -18.50 -3.20
C LYS A 119 -13.14 -18.16 -1.72
N ARG A 120 -12.06 -18.64 -1.12
CA ARG A 120 -11.82 -18.45 0.32
C ARG A 120 -10.61 -17.58 0.54
N VAL A 121 -10.73 -16.65 1.45
CA VAL A 121 -9.65 -15.81 1.93
C VAL A 121 -9.35 -16.17 3.37
N SER A 122 -8.08 -16.25 3.71
CA SER A 122 -7.63 -16.52 5.06
C SER A 122 -6.53 -15.58 5.46
N VAL A 123 -6.43 -15.32 6.75
CA VAL A 123 -5.34 -14.56 7.37
C VAL A 123 -4.61 -15.45 8.36
N MET A 124 -3.30 -15.24 8.49
CA MET A 124 -2.48 -15.94 9.47
C MET A 124 -1.44 -14.96 10.01
N ASP A 125 -1.31 -14.92 11.33
CA ASP A 125 -0.24 -14.18 12.00
C ASP A 125 1.08 -14.94 11.86
N LEU A 126 2.15 -14.25 11.51
CA LEU A 126 3.48 -14.82 11.30
C LEU A 126 4.40 -14.66 12.52
N GLY A 127 3.84 -14.73 13.72
CA GLY A 127 4.57 -14.53 14.95
C GLY A 127 4.89 -13.06 15.24
N SER A 128 3.95 -12.19 14.94
CA SER A 128 4.11 -10.76 15.17
C SER A 128 4.26 -10.43 16.66
N SER A 129 5.02 -9.37 16.97
CA SER A 129 5.31 -8.98 18.35
C SER A 129 4.07 -8.57 19.14
N ASN A 130 3.15 -7.86 18.50
CA ASN A 130 1.94 -7.34 19.14
C ASN A 130 0.68 -8.15 18.81
N GLY A 131 0.77 -9.13 17.93
CA GLY A 131 -0.33 -9.97 17.51
C GLY A 131 -1.15 -9.36 16.37
N THR A 132 -1.92 -10.21 15.74
CA THR A 132 -2.92 -9.86 14.73
C THR A 132 -4.29 -10.11 15.32
N TYR A 133 -5.21 -9.19 15.08
CA TYR A 133 -6.58 -9.25 15.60
C TYR A 133 -7.57 -9.30 14.45
N MET A 134 -8.57 -10.14 14.57
CA MET A 134 -9.69 -10.23 13.65
C MET A 134 -10.99 -10.10 14.42
N ASN A 135 -11.82 -9.12 14.07
CA ASN A 135 -13.07 -8.82 14.81
C ASN A 135 -12.85 -8.63 16.31
N ASN A 136 -11.79 -7.92 16.71
CA ASN A 136 -11.36 -7.67 18.09
C ASN A 136 -10.85 -8.91 18.87
N GLU A 137 -10.74 -10.05 18.22
CA GLU A 137 -10.14 -11.25 18.81
C GLU A 137 -8.73 -11.47 18.28
N ARG A 138 -7.80 -11.74 19.19
CA ARG A 138 -6.43 -12.07 18.82
C ARG A 138 -6.39 -13.44 18.19
N ILE A 139 -5.85 -13.54 16.97
CA ILE A 139 -5.67 -14.83 16.32
C ILE A 139 -4.41 -15.52 16.84
N THR A 140 -4.45 -16.86 16.88
CA THR A 140 -3.29 -17.64 17.28
C THR A 140 -2.21 -17.58 16.21
N PRO A 141 -0.94 -17.29 16.56
CA PRO A 141 0.16 -17.26 15.62
C PRO A 141 0.30 -18.59 14.85
N ASN A 142 0.61 -18.48 13.57
CA ASN A 142 0.78 -19.61 12.65
C ASN A 142 -0.46 -20.50 12.44
N VAL A 143 -1.62 -20.03 12.84
CA VAL A 143 -2.90 -20.66 12.57
C VAL A 143 -3.65 -19.88 11.51
N LYS A 144 -4.09 -20.59 10.47
CA LYS A 144 -4.87 -20.02 9.37
C LYS A 144 -6.33 -19.83 9.80
N ILE A 145 -6.78 -18.60 9.78
CA ILE A 145 -8.18 -18.24 10.07
C ILE A 145 -8.86 -17.81 8.77
N GLN A 146 -10.01 -18.41 8.48
CA GLN A 146 -10.80 -18.05 7.30
C GLN A 146 -11.54 -16.73 7.55
N ILE A 147 -11.47 -15.85 6.55
CA ILE A 147 -12.32 -14.65 6.50
C ILE A 147 -13.63 -15.06 5.82
N LEU A 148 -14.73 -14.88 6.51
CA LEU A 148 -16.05 -15.08 5.92
C LEU A 148 -16.35 -13.87 5.04
N LEU A 149 -16.36 -14.08 3.74
CA LEU A 149 -16.81 -13.07 2.79
C LEU A 149 -18.34 -13.19 2.68
N ASN A 150 -19.04 -12.24 3.26
CA ASN A 150 -20.48 -12.08 3.03
C ASN A 150 -20.65 -11.32 1.70
N PHE A 151 -21.13 -12.00 0.71
CA PHE A 151 -21.52 -11.40 -0.57
C PHE A 151 -22.97 -10.95 -0.52
#